data_e6edb3fb1e3c024d7a0fcdf5fc267034
#
_entry.id   e6edb3fb1e3c024d7a0fcdf5fc267034
#
_cell.length_a   1.000
_cell.length_b   1.000
_cell.length_c   1.000
_cell.angle_alpha   90.00
_cell.angle_beta   90.00
_cell.angle_gamma   90.00
#
_symmetry.space_group_name_H-M   'P 1'
#
loop_
_entity.id
_entity.type
_entity.pdbx_description
1 polymer ?
#
loop_
_entity_poly.entity_id
_entity_poly.type
_entity_poly.pdbx_seq_one_letter_code
_entity_poly.pdbx_strand_id
1 'polypeptide(L)'
;MSKLSDRIIQVLIRKDVSIHAQLFRFMSLLGTIAMAVGGVYTLAEGMEIKNVAALFAGALFMGMLFWAGNKFQQYDLCSFILMSGLNGIFLPVTFLRSGGLKSGMPLWFVLGFISLFFLLRGKSLAAGTVITIIADAYCFYTAYVHPERITYMESESVVYGDIIVSAVITIFLTCAFMFIQITLSEYQRKENEKQQAELVAAMNTQSRFLANMSHEIRTPINTIIGLNEM
;
A
#
# COMPACT_ATOMS: atom_id res chain seq x y z
N MET A 1 17.81 -11.59 -11.17
CA MET A 1 16.59 -10.73 -11.28
C MET A 1 16.30 -10.53 -12.75
N SER A 2 15.03 -10.68 -13.18
CA SER A 2 14.71 -10.61 -14.61
C SER A 2 14.72 -9.16 -15.11
N LYS A 3 15.03 -8.94 -16.40
CA LYS A 3 14.94 -7.63 -17.08
C LYS A 3 13.58 -6.94 -16.89
N LEU A 4 12.54 -7.70 -16.55
CA LEU A 4 11.20 -7.20 -16.27
C LEU A 4 11.13 -6.50 -14.90
N SER A 5 11.77 -7.06 -13.87
CA SER A 5 11.81 -6.43 -12.54
C SER A 5 12.55 -5.10 -12.58
N ASP A 6 13.64 -5.01 -13.35
CA ASP A 6 14.42 -3.78 -13.49
C ASP A 6 13.63 -2.69 -14.22
N ARG A 7 12.82 -3.04 -15.24
CA ARG A 7 11.92 -2.09 -15.90
C ARG A 7 10.78 -1.62 -14.99
N ILE A 8 10.16 -2.53 -14.26
CA ILE A 8 9.11 -2.20 -13.27
C ILE A 8 9.68 -1.26 -12.21
N ILE A 9 10.88 -1.56 -11.70
CA ILE A 9 11.60 -0.73 -10.74
C ILE A 9 11.85 0.68 -11.31
N GLN A 10 12.33 0.81 -12.54
CA GLN A 10 12.61 2.11 -13.15
C GLN A 10 11.34 2.96 -13.37
N VAL A 11 10.20 2.33 -13.66
CA VAL A 11 8.92 3.04 -13.85
C VAL A 11 8.26 3.40 -12.51
N LEU A 12 8.37 2.55 -11.51
CA LEU A 12 7.72 2.72 -10.19
C LEU A 12 8.56 3.53 -9.20
N ILE A 13 9.89 3.47 -9.27
CA ILE A 13 10.76 4.13 -8.30
C ILE A 13 11.16 5.54 -8.78
N ARG A 14 10.48 6.53 -8.24
CA ARG A 14 11.02 7.87 -8.13
C ARG A 14 11.95 7.92 -6.91
N LYS A 15 13.24 8.16 -7.10
CA LYS A 15 14.26 8.20 -6.02
C LYS A 15 13.93 9.20 -4.89
N ASP A 16 13.07 10.17 -5.18
CA ASP A 16 12.74 11.27 -4.26
C ASP A 16 11.51 11.00 -3.37
N VAL A 17 10.88 9.81 -3.47
CA VAL A 17 9.60 9.53 -2.80
C VAL A 17 9.67 8.21 -2.05
N SER A 18 9.14 8.17 -0.81
CA SER A 18 9.11 6.96 -0.01
C SER A 18 8.36 5.82 -0.72
N ILE A 19 8.71 4.56 -0.43
CA ILE A 19 8.04 3.39 -1.03
C ILE A 19 6.54 3.38 -0.77
N HIS A 20 6.10 3.83 0.42
CA HIS A 20 4.66 3.90 0.71
C HIS A 20 3.94 4.91 -0.15
N ALA A 21 4.56 6.06 -0.42
CA ALA A 21 4.01 7.03 -1.34
C ALA A 21 3.92 6.47 -2.78
N GLN A 22 4.89 5.66 -3.18
CA GLN A 22 4.87 4.99 -4.49
C GLN A 22 3.78 3.92 -4.55
N LEU A 23 3.64 3.09 -3.50
CA LEU A 23 2.56 2.11 -3.39
C LEU A 23 1.19 2.79 -3.40
N PHE A 24 1.00 3.87 -2.63
CA PHE A 24 -0.22 4.66 -2.65
C PHE A 24 -0.55 5.18 -4.05
N ARG A 25 0.43 5.77 -4.74
CA ARG A 25 0.25 6.29 -6.11
C ARG A 25 -0.17 5.19 -7.09
N PHE A 26 0.49 4.04 -7.02
CA PHE A 26 0.17 2.90 -7.87
C PHE A 26 -1.22 2.35 -7.57
N MET A 27 -1.54 2.12 -6.30
CA MET A 27 -2.83 1.58 -5.86
C MET A 27 -4.00 2.51 -6.18
N SER A 28 -3.85 3.80 -5.91
CA SER A 28 -4.91 4.79 -6.19
C SER A 28 -5.13 4.98 -7.70
N LEU A 29 -4.07 4.98 -8.51
CA LEU A 29 -4.19 5.05 -9.98
C LEU A 29 -4.84 3.79 -10.55
N LEU A 30 -4.36 2.62 -10.15
CA LEU A 30 -4.90 1.33 -10.60
C LEU A 30 -6.38 1.19 -10.19
N GLY A 31 -6.71 1.54 -8.95
CA GLY A 31 -8.09 1.51 -8.45
C GLY A 31 -8.99 2.50 -9.19
N THR A 32 -8.51 3.69 -9.51
CA THR A 32 -9.24 4.68 -10.33
C THR A 32 -9.57 4.10 -11.70
N ILE A 33 -8.58 3.50 -12.38
CA ILE A 33 -8.76 2.89 -13.70
C ILE A 33 -9.72 1.70 -13.61
N ALA A 34 -9.52 0.81 -12.64
CA ALA A 34 -10.35 -0.38 -12.47
C ALA A 34 -11.83 -0.03 -12.21
N MET A 35 -12.10 0.95 -11.33
CA MET A 35 -13.46 1.41 -11.07
C MET A 35 -14.09 2.14 -12.27
N ALA A 36 -13.32 2.93 -13.01
CA ALA A 36 -13.80 3.60 -14.22
C ALA A 36 -14.16 2.58 -15.32
N VAL A 37 -13.29 1.58 -15.55
CA VAL A 37 -13.55 0.49 -16.51
C VAL A 37 -14.74 -0.35 -16.05
N GLY A 38 -14.82 -0.70 -14.76
CA GLY A 38 -15.96 -1.39 -14.18
C GLY A 38 -17.27 -0.60 -14.38
N GLY A 39 -17.24 0.72 -14.18
CA GLY A 39 -18.39 1.60 -14.41
C GLY A 39 -18.84 1.63 -15.86
N VAL A 40 -17.91 1.64 -16.82
CA VAL A 40 -18.23 1.54 -18.25
C VAL A 40 -18.83 0.17 -18.59
N TYR A 41 -18.25 -0.89 -18.04
CA TYR A 41 -18.74 -2.26 -18.25
C TYR A 41 -20.18 -2.43 -17.71
N THR A 42 -20.43 -2.03 -16.45
CA THR A 42 -21.78 -2.13 -15.86
C THR A 42 -22.82 -1.27 -16.58
N LEU A 43 -22.40 -0.14 -17.16
CA LEU A 43 -23.25 0.71 -18.01
C LEU A 43 -23.59 0.00 -19.32
N ALA A 44 -22.63 -0.67 -19.95
CA ALA A 44 -22.82 -1.42 -21.19
C ALA A 44 -23.73 -2.64 -21.01
N GLU A 45 -23.68 -3.28 -19.85
CA GLU A 45 -24.57 -4.40 -19.47
C GLU A 45 -26.00 -3.96 -19.11
N GLY A 46 -26.27 -2.64 -19.08
CA GLY A 46 -27.60 -2.12 -18.74
C GLY A 46 -28.00 -2.28 -17.27
N MET A 47 -27.02 -2.42 -16.38
CA MET A 47 -27.25 -2.55 -14.96
C MET A 47 -27.82 -1.27 -14.33
N GLU A 48 -28.38 -1.39 -13.10
CA GLU A 48 -28.97 -0.27 -12.39
C GLU A 48 -28.02 0.95 -12.33
N ILE A 49 -28.54 2.10 -12.68
CA ILE A 49 -27.81 3.37 -12.72
C ILE A 49 -27.12 3.70 -11.37
N LYS A 50 -27.66 3.21 -10.25
CA LYS A 50 -27.08 3.38 -8.91
C LYS A 50 -25.75 2.66 -8.75
N ASN A 51 -25.59 1.48 -9.34
CA ASN A 51 -24.35 0.71 -9.30
C ASN A 51 -23.28 1.35 -10.19
N VAL A 52 -23.67 1.81 -11.36
CA VAL A 52 -22.82 2.58 -12.27
C VAL A 52 -22.32 3.86 -11.60
N ALA A 53 -23.23 4.61 -10.97
CA ALA A 53 -22.90 5.84 -10.25
C ALA A 53 -21.95 5.60 -9.06
N ALA A 54 -22.11 4.49 -8.34
CA ALA A 54 -21.23 4.13 -7.22
C ALA A 54 -19.78 3.87 -7.69
N LEU A 55 -19.59 3.17 -8.83
CA LEU A 55 -18.28 2.91 -9.41
C LEU A 55 -17.59 4.19 -9.90
N PHE A 56 -18.31 5.07 -10.60
CA PHE A 56 -17.76 6.35 -11.03
C PHE A 56 -17.46 7.29 -9.85
N ALA A 57 -18.31 7.31 -8.81
CA ALA A 57 -18.03 8.06 -7.59
C ALA A 57 -16.78 7.53 -6.87
N GLY A 58 -16.59 6.21 -6.81
CA GLY A 58 -15.38 5.58 -6.29
C GLY A 58 -14.13 5.92 -7.12
N ALA A 59 -14.23 5.90 -8.45
CA ALA A 59 -13.15 6.30 -9.33
C ALA A 59 -12.75 7.77 -9.12
N LEU A 60 -13.74 8.67 -9.03
CA LEU A 60 -13.54 10.09 -8.76
C LEU A 60 -12.86 10.30 -7.39
N PHE A 61 -13.33 9.62 -6.35
CA PHE A 61 -12.77 9.69 -5.00
C PHE A 61 -11.30 9.25 -4.98
N MET A 62 -10.98 8.11 -5.59
CA MET A 62 -9.59 7.63 -5.69
C MET A 62 -8.70 8.57 -6.51
N GLY A 63 -9.21 9.10 -7.63
CA GLY A 63 -8.51 10.09 -8.45
C GLY A 63 -8.25 11.40 -7.72
N MET A 64 -9.21 11.89 -6.93
CA MET A 64 -9.02 13.07 -6.07
C MET A 64 -7.95 12.83 -5.00
N LEU A 65 -7.95 11.65 -4.35
CA LEU A 65 -6.92 11.30 -3.36
C LEU A 65 -5.54 11.15 -4.00
N PHE A 66 -5.46 10.56 -5.19
CA PHE A 66 -4.21 10.51 -5.98
C PHE A 66 -3.67 11.92 -6.25
N TRP A 67 -4.52 12.81 -6.73
CA TRP A 67 -4.15 14.21 -7.00
C TRP A 67 -3.73 14.93 -5.72
N ALA A 68 -4.52 14.82 -4.63
CA ALA A 68 -4.24 15.46 -3.35
C ALA A 68 -2.93 14.95 -2.73
N GLY A 69 -2.69 13.64 -2.74
CA GLY A 69 -1.45 13.03 -2.26
C GLY A 69 -0.23 13.54 -3.00
N ASN A 70 -0.32 13.68 -4.33
CA ASN A 70 0.79 14.22 -5.13
C ASN A 70 1.00 15.73 -4.93
N LYS A 71 -0.08 16.51 -4.77
CA LYS A 71 -0.01 17.97 -4.62
C LYS A 71 0.48 18.38 -3.24
N PHE A 72 -0.05 17.75 -2.19
CA PHE A 72 0.24 18.12 -0.79
C PHE A 72 1.34 17.25 -0.17
N GLN A 73 1.80 16.20 -0.83
CA GLN A 73 2.81 15.25 -0.36
C GLN A 73 2.42 14.53 0.96
N GLN A 74 1.13 14.50 1.30
CA GLN A 74 0.58 13.88 2.51
C GLN A 74 0.08 12.46 2.20
N TYR A 75 0.98 11.61 1.75
CA TYR A 75 0.64 10.25 1.31
C TYR A 75 0.06 9.37 2.42
N ASP A 76 0.56 9.50 3.65
CA ASP A 76 0.09 8.70 4.79
C ASP A 76 -1.37 9.04 5.14
N LEU A 77 -1.73 10.33 5.14
CA LEU A 77 -3.10 10.77 5.37
C LEU A 77 -4.04 10.32 4.24
N CYS A 78 -3.61 10.52 2.99
CA CYS A 78 -4.38 10.09 1.82
C CYS A 78 -4.56 8.57 1.78
N SER A 79 -3.54 7.79 2.15
CA SER A 79 -3.63 6.33 2.27
C SER A 79 -4.63 5.92 3.36
N PHE A 80 -4.62 6.59 4.50
CA PHE A 80 -5.56 6.32 5.57
C PHE A 80 -7.00 6.61 5.16
N ILE A 81 -7.26 7.76 4.52
CA ILE A 81 -8.59 8.13 3.99
C ILE A 81 -9.03 7.13 2.92
N LEU A 82 -8.13 6.75 2.01
CA LEU A 82 -8.41 5.77 0.96
C LEU A 82 -8.84 4.42 1.55
N MET A 83 -8.05 3.88 2.48
CA MET A 83 -8.31 2.58 3.08
C MET A 83 -9.54 2.59 3.98
N SER A 84 -9.74 3.64 4.76
CA SER A 84 -10.93 3.80 5.59
C SER A 84 -12.21 3.96 4.74
N GLY A 85 -12.14 4.69 3.65
CA GLY A 85 -13.26 4.83 2.70
C GLY A 85 -13.57 3.52 1.97
N LEU A 86 -12.53 2.81 1.52
CA LEU A 86 -12.69 1.53 0.81
C LEU A 86 -13.27 0.46 1.74
N ASN A 87 -12.63 0.20 2.88
CA ASN A 87 -13.02 -0.88 3.78
C ASN A 87 -14.18 -0.50 4.71
N GLY A 88 -14.29 0.78 5.12
CA GLY A 88 -15.32 1.21 6.05
C GLY A 88 -16.65 1.60 5.39
N ILE A 89 -16.65 1.93 4.10
CA ILE A 89 -17.85 2.41 3.41
C ILE A 89 -18.10 1.62 2.12
N PHE A 90 -17.16 1.62 1.19
CA PHE A 90 -17.39 1.08 -0.15
C PHE A 90 -17.66 -0.43 -0.14
N LEU A 91 -16.79 -1.23 0.48
CA LEU A 91 -16.97 -2.67 0.58
C LEU A 91 -18.24 -3.06 1.37
N PRO A 92 -18.57 -2.46 2.53
CA PRO A 92 -19.84 -2.70 3.21
C PRO A 92 -21.08 -2.39 2.36
N VAL A 93 -21.09 -1.26 1.66
CA VAL A 93 -22.23 -0.89 0.80
C VAL A 93 -22.38 -1.87 -0.36
N THR A 94 -21.28 -2.27 -1.01
CA THR A 94 -21.31 -3.26 -2.08
C THR A 94 -21.71 -4.63 -1.56
N PHE A 95 -21.27 -5.04 -0.38
CA PHE A 95 -21.68 -6.30 0.26
C PHE A 95 -23.20 -6.39 0.41
N LEU A 96 -23.84 -5.34 0.91
CA LEU A 96 -25.30 -5.32 1.08
C LEU A 96 -26.08 -5.35 -0.26
N ARG A 97 -25.44 -4.88 -1.33
CA ARG A 97 -26.09 -4.77 -2.66
C ARG A 97 -25.74 -5.90 -3.64
N SER A 98 -24.75 -6.71 -3.33
CA SER A 98 -24.19 -7.70 -4.27
C SER A 98 -24.18 -9.11 -3.70
N GLY A 99 -25.26 -9.53 -3.05
CA GLY A 99 -25.47 -10.91 -2.59
C GLY A 99 -24.93 -11.25 -1.21
N GLY A 100 -24.22 -10.34 -0.55
CA GLY A 100 -23.74 -10.53 0.82
C GLY A 100 -22.81 -11.75 0.96
N LEU A 101 -23.14 -12.64 1.91
CA LEU A 101 -22.39 -13.89 2.11
C LEU A 101 -22.53 -14.90 0.97
N LYS A 102 -23.58 -14.78 0.16
CA LYS A 102 -23.82 -15.65 -1.00
C LYS A 102 -23.24 -15.07 -2.28
N SER A 103 -22.08 -14.44 -2.22
CA SER A 103 -21.39 -13.80 -3.34
C SER A 103 -19.88 -13.88 -3.16
N GLY A 104 -19.12 -13.32 -4.09
CA GLY A 104 -17.67 -13.15 -3.98
C GLY A 104 -17.22 -12.08 -2.98
N MET A 105 -18.14 -11.31 -2.39
CA MET A 105 -17.81 -10.19 -1.50
C MET A 105 -16.94 -10.53 -0.28
N PRO A 106 -17.09 -11.69 0.40
CA PRO A 106 -16.17 -12.09 1.47
C PRO A 106 -14.70 -12.13 1.05
N LEU A 107 -14.40 -12.47 -0.21
CA LEU A 107 -13.04 -12.47 -0.74
C LEU A 107 -12.47 -11.05 -0.88
N TRP A 108 -13.32 -10.09 -1.24
CA TRP A 108 -12.94 -8.67 -1.29
C TRP A 108 -12.65 -8.09 0.08
N PHE A 109 -13.34 -8.52 1.15
CA PHE A 109 -13.00 -8.14 2.52
C PHE A 109 -11.60 -8.63 2.92
N VAL A 110 -11.27 -9.89 2.58
CA VAL A 110 -9.91 -10.42 2.82
C VAL A 110 -8.86 -9.60 2.08
N LEU A 111 -9.08 -9.28 0.78
CA LEU A 111 -8.18 -8.42 0.01
C LEU A 111 -8.09 -7.01 0.61
N GLY A 112 -9.22 -6.43 1.00
CA GLY A 112 -9.28 -5.13 1.67
C GLY A 112 -8.47 -5.11 2.96
N PHE A 113 -8.61 -6.15 3.79
CA PHE A 113 -7.84 -6.30 5.03
C PHE A 113 -6.33 -6.43 4.76
N ILE A 114 -5.93 -7.25 3.80
CA ILE A 114 -4.52 -7.42 3.41
C ILE A 114 -3.95 -6.08 2.91
N SER A 115 -4.72 -5.31 2.13
CA SER A 115 -4.26 -4.05 1.55
C SER A 115 -3.93 -2.96 2.59
N LEU A 116 -4.49 -3.03 3.82
CA LEU A 116 -4.12 -2.14 4.91
C LEU A 116 -2.63 -2.22 5.24
N PHE A 117 -2.08 -3.45 5.29
CA PHE A 117 -0.68 -3.69 5.64
C PHE A 117 0.30 -3.19 4.59
N PHE A 118 -0.15 -3.02 3.36
CA PHE A 118 0.68 -2.44 2.28
C PHE A 118 0.73 -0.92 2.33
N LEU A 119 -0.36 -0.27 2.74
CA LEU A 119 -0.51 1.18 2.64
C LEU A 119 -0.41 1.92 3.97
N LEU A 120 -0.76 1.27 5.08
CA LEU A 120 -0.81 1.93 6.38
C LEU A 120 0.32 1.47 7.31
N ARG A 121 0.68 2.33 8.27
CA ARG A 121 1.72 2.07 9.27
C ARG A 121 1.35 2.61 10.64
N GLY A 122 1.94 2.03 11.67
CA GLY A 122 1.84 2.51 13.04
C GLY A 122 0.41 2.75 13.48
N LYS A 123 0.12 3.95 13.98
CA LYS A 123 -1.21 4.31 14.49
C LYS A 123 -2.31 4.28 13.40
N SER A 124 -1.98 4.66 12.17
CA SER A 124 -2.93 4.64 11.05
C SER A 124 -3.33 3.21 10.69
N LEU A 125 -2.38 2.25 10.74
CA LEU A 125 -2.68 0.83 10.54
C LEU A 125 -3.60 0.31 11.63
N ALA A 126 -3.31 0.59 12.90
CA ALA A 126 -4.15 0.16 14.02
C ALA A 126 -5.58 0.73 13.89
N ALA A 127 -5.71 2.02 13.61
CA ALA A 127 -7.02 2.66 13.41
C ALA A 127 -7.77 2.10 12.19
N GLY A 128 -7.09 1.93 11.05
CA GLY A 128 -7.67 1.33 9.84
C GLY A 128 -8.13 -0.11 10.07
N THR A 129 -7.33 -0.91 10.78
CA THR A 129 -7.69 -2.29 11.18
C THR A 129 -8.97 -2.32 12.03
N VAL A 130 -9.07 -1.45 13.03
CA VAL A 130 -10.27 -1.37 13.88
C VAL A 130 -11.51 -0.97 13.06
N ILE A 131 -11.38 0.04 12.19
CA ILE A 131 -12.48 0.46 11.30
C ILE A 131 -12.95 -0.71 10.43
N THR A 132 -12.01 -1.44 9.81
CA THR A 132 -12.32 -2.57 8.93
C THR A 132 -12.99 -3.69 9.69
N ILE A 133 -12.47 -4.11 10.86
CA ILE A 133 -13.07 -5.16 11.68
C ILE A 133 -14.51 -4.80 12.09
N ILE A 134 -14.75 -3.55 12.49
CA ILE A 134 -16.11 -3.08 12.87
C ILE A 134 -17.04 -3.12 11.65
N ALA A 135 -16.56 -2.67 10.49
CA ALA A 135 -17.35 -2.64 9.27
C ALA A 135 -17.69 -4.06 8.76
N ASP A 136 -16.72 -4.97 8.76
CA ASP A 136 -16.90 -6.36 8.36
C ASP A 136 -17.84 -7.08 9.35
N ALA A 137 -17.63 -6.89 10.66
CA ALA A 137 -18.51 -7.46 11.69
C ALA A 137 -19.96 -6.96 11.54
N TYR A 138 -20.14 -5.66 11.24
CA TYR A 138 -21.46 -5.12 10.95
C TYR A 138 -22.10 -5.76 9.71
N CYS A 139 -21.35 -6.00 8.64
CA CYS A 139 -21.83 -6.67 7.44
C CYS A 139 -22.26 -8.12 7.73
N PHE A 140 -21.44 -8.88 8.44
CA PHE A 140 -21.77 -10.27 8.81
C PHE A 140 -22.94 -10.35 9.78
N TYR A 141 -22.99 -9.45 10.76
CA TYR A 141 -24.14 -9.35 11.67
C TYR A 141 -25.43 -9.03 10.91
N THR A 142 -25.39 -8.06 9.98
CA THR A 142 -26.55 -7.69 9.17
C THR A 142 -26.99 -8.85 8.29
N ALA A 143 -26.05 -9.60 7.69
CA ALA A 143 -26.38 -10.76 6.87
C ALA A 143 -27.05 -11.89 7.67
N TYR A 144 -26.74 -12.02 8.95
CA TYR A 144 -27.32 -13.03 9.83
C TYR A 144 -28.67 -12.61 10.42
N VAL A 145 -28.78 -11.38 10.92
CA VAL A 145 -29.95 -10.90 11.67
C VAL A 145 -31.00 -10.25 10.76
N HIS A 146 -30.54 -9.59 9.71
CA HIS A 146 -31.35 -8.78 8.79
C HIS A 146 -31.11 -9.15 7.31
N PRO A 147 -31.33 -10.43 6.92
CA PRO A 147 -31.10 -10.87 5.54
C PRO A 147 -31.95 -10.14 4.51
N GLU A 148 -33.07 -9.53 4.93
CA GLU A 148 -33.96 -8.70 4.10
C GLU A 148 -33.29 -7.40 3.60
N ARG A 149 -32.17 -6.97 4.22
CA ARG A 149 -31.43 -5.79 3.80
C ARG A 149 -30.42 -6.08 2.69
N ILE A 150 -30.22 -7.35 2.35
CA ILE A 150 -29.27 -7.77 1.32
C ILE A 150 -30.02 -7.99 0.01
N THR A 151 -29.54 -7.37 -1.04
CA THR A 151 -30.01 -7.64 -2.39
C THR A 151 -29.30 -8.88 -2.93
N TYR A 152 -30.02 -10.00 -3.03
CA TYR A 152 -29.48 -11.25 -3.55
C TYR A 152 -29.52 -11.29 -5.08
N MET A 153 -28.60 -12.03 -5.69
CA MET A 153 -28.58 -12.31 -7.12
C MET A 153 -29.71 -13.28 -7.49
N GLU A 154 -30.32 -13.09 -8.67
CA GLU A 154 -31.53 -13.80 -9.08
C GLU A 154 -31.29 -15.27 -9.45
N SER A 155 -30.09 -15.64 -9.90
CA SER A 155 -29.78 -17.00 -10.33
C SER A 155 -28.52 -17.56 -9.72
N GLU A 156 -28.52 -18.87 -9.43
CA GLU A 156 -27.35 -19.57 -8.89
C GLU A 156 -26.14 -19.51 -9.83
N SER A 157 -26.36 -19.54 -11.16
CA SER A 157 -25.29 -19.45 -12.13
C SER A 157 -24.54 -18.10 -12.06
N VAL A 158 -25.26 -17.01 -11.81
CA VAL A 158 -24.66 -15.67 -11.60
C VAL A 158 -23.88 -15.65 -10.29
N VAL A 159 -24.39 -16.24 -9.21
CA VAL A 159 -23.68 -16.36 -7.92
C VAL A 159 -22.37 -17.12 -8.09
N TYR A 160 -22.39 -18.29 -8.72
CA TYR A 160 -21.14 -19.06 -8.94
C TYR A 160 -20.16 -18.31 -9.85
N GLY A 161 -20.65 -17.65 -10.91
CA GLY A 161 -19.83 -16.81 -11.77
C GLY A 161 -19.14 -15.68 -10.99
N ASP A 162 -19.87 -14.97 -10.15
CA ASP A 162 -19.35 -13.89 -9.30
C ASP A 162 -18.29 -14.40 -8.32
N ILE A 163 -18.53 -15.53 -7.65
CA ILE A 163 -17.56 -16.14 -6.72
C ILE A 163 -16.27 -16.52 -7.47
N ILE A 164 -16.38 -17.17 -8.62
CA ILE A 164 -15.22 -17.61 -9.41
C ILE A 164 -14.42 -16.40 -9.88
N VAL A 165 -15.08 -15.40 -10.46
CA VAL A 165 -14.43 -14.18 -10.95
C VAL A 165 -13.78 -13.41 -9.81
N SER A 166 -14.48 -13.24 -8.69
CA SER A 166 -13.94 -12.60 -7.48
C SER A 166 -12.73 -13.36 -6.95
N ALA A 167 -12.77 -14.69 -6.89
CA ALA A 167 -11.64 -15.50 -6.45
C ALA A 167 -10.41 -15.33 -7.36
N VAL A 168 -10.59 -15.41 -8.67
CA VAL A 168 -9.49 -15.23 -9.64
C VAL A 168 -8.88 -13.83 -9.51
N ILE A 169 -9.72 -12.79 -9.46
CA ILE A 169 -9.24 -11.40 -9.36
C ILE A 169 -8.53 -11.16 -8.03
N THR A 170 -9.10 -11.58 -6.90
CA THR A 170 -8.49 -11.33 -5.57
C THR A 170 -7.19 -12.10 -5.39
N ILE A 171 -7.08 -13.33 -5.89
CA ILE A 171 -5.82 -14.09 -5.91
C ILE A 171 -4.78 -13.37 -6.77
N PHE A 172 -5.15 -12.96 -7.99
CA PHE A 172 -4.23 -12.25 -8.89
C PHE A 172 -3.72 -10.94 -8.27
N LEU A 173 -4.63 -10.13 -7.71
CA LEU A 173 -4.26 -8.87 -7.06
C LEU A 173 -3.39 -9.10 -5.84
N THR A 174 -3.70 -10.10 -5.00
CA THR A 174 -2.88 -10.45 -3.84
C THR A 174 -1.47 -10.85 -4.26
N CYS A 175 -1.34 -11.71 -5.27
CA CYS A 175 -0.03 -12.10 -5.82
C CYS A 175 0.74 -10.91 -6.39
N ALA A 176 0.06 -10.02 -7.11
CA ALA A 176 0.68 -8.82 -7.66
C ALA A 176 1.18 -7.88 -6.54
N PHE A 177 0.38 -7.68 -5.50
CA PHE A 177 0.77 -6.87 -4.33
C PHE A 177 1.98 -7.46 -3.62
N MET A 178 1.95 -8.77 -3.34
CA MET A 178 3.07 -9.46 -2.70
C MET A 178 4.35 -9.36 -3.55
N PHE A 179 4.25 -9.56 -4.86
CA PHE A 179 5.38 -9.44 -5.77
C PHE A 179 5.99 -8.02 -5.74
N ILE A 180 5.16 -6.99 -5.83
CA ILE A 180 5.59 -5.60 -5.77
C ILE A 180 6.25 -5.31 -4.42
N GLN A 181 5.64 -5.73 -3.31
CA GLN A 181 6.15 -5.52 -1.97
C GLN A 181 7.52 -6.17 -1.76
N ILE A 182 7.68 -7.42 -2.17
CA ILE A 182 8.96 -8.15 -2.07
C ILE A 182 10.02 -7.44 -2.89
N THR A 183 9.71 -7.09 -4.13
CA THR A 183 10.65 -6.40 -5.03
C THR A 183 11.12 -5.05 -4.46
N LEU A 184 10.19 -4.25 -3.94
CA LEU A 184 10.51 -2.96 -3.32
C LEU A 184 11.30 -3.13 -2.02
N SER A 185 10.98 -4.11 -1.20
CA SER A 185 11.68 -4.41 0.05
C SER A 185 13.13 -4.85 -0.21
N GLU A 186 13.35 -5.71 -1.21
CA GLU A 186 14.70 -6.12 -1.62
C GLU A 186 15.54 -4.95 -2.15
N TYR A 187 14.91 -4.06 -2.92
CA TYR A 187 15.58 -2.86 -3.40
C TYR A 187 16.03 -1.96 -2.23
N GLN A 188 15.14 -1.69 -1.26
CA GLN A 188 15.49 -0.91 -0.06
C GLN A 188 16.62 -1.55 0.73
N ARG A 189 16.55 -2.87 0.94
CA ARG A 189 17.59 -3.59 1.67
C ARG A 189 18.96 -3.38 1.03
N LYS A 190 19.06 -3.52 -0.28
CA LYS A 190 20.34 -3.32 -1.01
C LYS A 190 20.84 -1.88 -0.91
N GLU A 191 19.94 -0.90 -1.00
CA GLU A 191 20.34 0.50 -0.87
C GLU A 191 20.81 0.83 0.55
N ASN A 192 20.13 0.29 1.57
CA ASN A 192 20.54 0.44 2.96
C ASN A 192 21.90 -0.23 3.25
N GLU A 193 22.12 -1.45 2.71
CA GLU A 193 23.41 -2.15 2.83
C GLU A 193 24.54 -1.32 2.20
N LYS A 194 24.31 -0.70 1.05
CA LYS A 194 25.28 0.17 0.39
C LYS A 194 25.60 1.42 1.24
N GLN A 195 24.56 2.11 1.73
CA GLN A 195 24.75 3.29 2.60
C GLN A 195 25.49 2.94 3.90
N GLN A 196 25.20 1.78 4.49
CA GLN A 196 25.93 1.28 5.65
C GLN A 196 27.40 1.04 5.35
N ALA A 197 27.74 0.41 4.21
CA ALA A 197 29.12 0.19 3.81
C ALA A 197 29.88 1.51 3.59
N GLU A 198 29.25 2.48 2.95
CA GLU A 198 29.82 3.84 2.76
C GLU A 198 30.07 4.53 4.09
N LEU A 199 29.12 4.45 5.04
CA LEU A 199 29.26 5.02 6.39
C LEU A 199 30.42 4.38 7.16
N VAL A 200 30.54 3.04 7.14
CA VAL A 200 31.65 2.31 7.80
C VAL A 200 32.99 2.71 7.19
N ALA A 201 33.09 2.84 5.86
CA ALA A 201 34.31 3.28 5.20
C ALA A 201 34.72 4.71 5.62
N ALA A 202 33.76 5.62 5.71
CA ALA A 202 33.97 7.00 6.18
C ALA A 202 34.46 7.02 7.64
N MET A 203 33.82 6.25 8.53
CA MET A 203 34.23 6.14 9.94
C MET A 203 35.64 5.57 10.07
N ASN A 204 36.00 4.56 9.31
CA ASN A 204 37.36 3.99 9.31
C ASN A 204 38.39 5.01 8.84
N THR A 205 38.09 5.80 7.82
CA THR A 205 38.97 6.87 7.34
C THR A 205 39.16 7.94 8.41
N GLN A 206 38.09 8.37 9.09
CA GLN A 206 38.15 9.32 10.18
C GLN A 206 38.96 8.79 11.36
N SER A 207 38.77 7.53 11.74
CA SER A 207 39.55 6.90 12.82
C SER A 207 41.05 6.87 12.52
N ARG A 208 41.42 6.49 11.27
CA ARG A 208 42.82 6.51 10.83
C ARG A 208 43.42 7.93 10.87
N PHE A 209 42.64 8.91 10.40
CA PHE A 209 43.06 10.32 10.45
C PHE A 209 43.34 10.77 11.89
N LEU A 210 42.44 10.50 12.82
CA LEU A 210 42.58 10.86 14.24
C LEU A 210 43.77 10.14 14.89
N ALA A 211 44.00 8.85 14.58
CA ALA A 211 45.15 8.10 15.07
C ALA A 211 46.46 8.70 14.56
N ASN A 212 46.56 9.04 13.28
CA ASN A 212 47.75 9.69 12.71
C ASN A 212 48.00 11.05 13.30
N MET A 213 46.95 11.89 13.45
CA MET A 213 47.06 13.20 14.09
C MET A 213 47.52 13.10 15.54
N SER A 214 47.02 12.12 16.30
CA SER A 214 47.48 11.88 17.68
C SER A 214 48.98 11.55 17.75
N HIS A 215 49.47 10.73 16.80
CA HIS A 215 50.91 10.44 16.69
C HIS A 215 51.73 11.67 16.31
N GLU A 216 51.28 12.44 15.31
CA GLU A 216 51.95 13.65 14.84
C GLU A 216 51.98 14.77 15.91
N ILE A 217 50.98 14.85 16.77
CA ILE A 217 50.93 15.80 17.90
C ILE A 217 51.81 15.31 19.06
N ARG A 218 51.82 14.02 19.37
CA ARG A 218 52.59 13.45 20.46
C ARG A 218 54.11 13.64 20.30
N THR A 219 54.62 13.49 19.06
CA THR A 219 56.04 13.60 18.76
C THR A 219 56.62 14.99 19.13
N PRO A 220 56.09 16.13 18.66
CA PRO A 220 56.61 17.43 19.05
C PRO A 220 56.40 17.77 20.54
N ILE A 221 55.27 17.31 21.12
CA ILE A 221 55.01 17.52 22.56
C ILE A 221 56.08 16.83 23.41
N ASN A 222 56.38 15.54 23.11
CA ASN A 222 57.43 14.81 23.83
C ASN A 222 58.82 15.44 23.64
N THR A 223 59.09 16.01 22.47
CA THR A 223 60.36 16.76 22.22
C THR A 223 60.46 18.03 23.09
N ILE A 224 59.36 18.77 23.21
CA ILE A 224 59.32 20.01 24.05
C ILE A 224 59.44 19.63 25.50
N ILE A 225 58.82 18.56 25.98
CA ILE A 225 58.95 18.11 27.39
C ILE A 225 60.41 17.68 27.70
N GLY A 226 61.01 16.89 26.82
CA GLY A 226 62.35 16.42 26.97
C GLY A 226 63.45 17.55 26.96
N LEU A 227 63.14 18.65 26.22
CA LEU A 227 64.02 19.85 26.23
C LEU A 227 63.87 20.68 27.51
N ASN A 228 62.77 20.58 28.23
CA ASN A 228 62.54 21.29 29.48
C ASN A 228 63.11 20.58 30.71
N GLU A 229 63.56 19.33 30.59
CA GLU A 229 64.14 18.52 31.66
C GLU A 229 65.70 18.53 31.62
N MET A 230 66.26 19.21 30.64
CA MET A 230 67.71 19.47 30.57
C MET A 230 68.07 20.87 31.10
#